data_984442c399e844ddca5238b3a473923d
#
_entry.id   984442c399e844ddca5238b3a473923d
#
_cell.length_a   1.000
_cell.length_b   1.000
_cell.length_c   1.000
_cell.angle_alpha   90.00
_cell.angle_beta   90.00
_cell.angle_gamma   90.00
#
_symmetry.space_group_name_H-M   'P 1'
#
loop_
_entity.id
_entity.type
_entity.pdbx_description
1 polymer ?
#
loop_
_entity_poly.entity_id
_entity_poly.type
_entity_poly.pdbx_seq_one_letter_code
_entity_poly.pdbx_strand_id
1 'polypeptide(L)' 'MAEDIATALGAVPAARRFFESLPTFYRKNFMRWIDGAKRPETRAKRIAETVATLKSGKRER' A
#
# COMPACT_ATOMS: atom_id res chain seq x y z
N MET A 1 -9.23 1.69 -6.75
CA MET A 1 -8.18 0.93 -6.04
C MET A 1 -8.57 -0.54 -5.98
N ALA A 2 -7.63 -1.44 -6.11
CA ALA A 2 -7.91 -2.86 -6.05
C ALA A 2 -8.46 -3.23 -4.66
N GLU A 3 -9.40 -4.16 -4.63
CA GLU A 3 -10.11 -4.54 -3.42
C GLU A 3 -9.19 -5.09 -2.31
N ASP A 4 -8.20 -5.90 -2.69
CA ASP A 4 -7.25 -6.46 -1.73
C ASP A 4 -6.42 -5.37 -1.04
N ILE A 5 -6.03 -4.35 -1.78
CA ILE A 5 -5.29 -3.21 -1.24
C ILE A 5 -6.19 -2.39 -0.32
N ALA A 6 -7.42 -2.12 -0.75
CA ALA A 6 -8.39 -1.37 0.04
C ALA A 6 -8.69 -2.08 1.37
N THR A 7 -8.85 -3.39 1.33
CA THR A 7 -9.11 -4.20 2.52
C THR A 7 -7.93 -4.15 3.49
N ALA A 8 -6.72 -4.29 2.97
CA ALA A 8 -5.51 -4.25 3.80
C ALA A 8 -5.32 -2.89 4.48
N LEU A 9 -5.52 -1.81 3.75
CA LEU A 9 -5.43 -0.46 4.30
C LEU A 9 -6.54 -0.19 5.31
N GLY A 10 -7.76 -0.66 5.01
CA GLY A 10 -8.89 -0.49 5.92
C GLY A 10 -8.71 -1.18 7.26
N ALA A 11 -7.91 -2.25 7.30
CA ALA A 11 -7.62 -2.97 8.54
C ALA A 11 -6.63 -2.22 9.44
N VAL A 12 -5.91 -1.23 8.90
CA VAL A 12 -4.92 -0.44 9.64
C VAL A 12 -5.22 1.05 9.42
N PRO A 13 -6.09 1.65 10.24
CA PRO A 13 -6.52 3.04 10.03
C PRO A 13 -5.39 4.06 9.92
N ALA A 14 -4.32 3.88 10.68
CA ALA A 14 -3.17 4.79 10.60
C ALA A 14 -2.51 4.77 9.22
N ALA A 15 -2.36 3.58 8.64
CA ALA A 15 -1.80 3.42 7.30
C ALA A 15 -2.72 4.02 6.25
N ARG A 16 -4.02 3.78 6.38
CA ARG A 16 -5.02 4.31 5.46
C ARG A 16 -5.02 5.84 5.45
N ARG A 17 -5.05 6.46 6.62
CA ARG A 17 -5.05 7.92 6.73
C ARG A 17 -3.80 8.52 6.11
N PHE A 18 -2.66 7.93 6.39
CA PHE A 18 -1.40 8.41 5.82
C PHE A 18 -1.39 8.27 4.30
N PHE A 19 -1.85 7.13 3.79
CA PHE A 19 -1.95 6.89 2.35
C PHE A 19 -2.83 7.95 1.67
N GLU A 20 -4.00 8.23 2.27
CA GLU A 20 -4.94 9.22 1.72
C GLU A 20 -4.37 10.63 1.73
N SER A 21 -3.45 10.93 2.64
CA SER A 21 -2.81 12.24 2.72
C SER A 21 -1.65 12.42 1.74
N LEU A 22 -1.19 11.32 1.12
CA LEU A 22 -0.04 11.39 0.21
C LEU A 22 -0.41 12.01 -1.13
N PRO A 23 0.53 12.76 -1.75
CA PRO A 23 0.38 13.18 -3.14
C PRO A 23 0.18 11.98 -4.06
N THR A 24 -0.52 12.18 -5.15
CA THR A 24 -0.83 11.13 -6.14
C THR A 24 0.42 10.37 -6.60
N PHE A 25 1.53 11.07 -6.78
CA PHE A 25 2.80 10.48 -7.20
C PHE A 25 3.23 9.32 -6.28
N TYR A 26 3.18 9.55 -4.97
CA TYR A 26 3.58 8.52 -4.00
C TYR A 26 2.60 7.37 -3.95
N ARG A 27 1.30 7.67 -4.04
CA ARG A 27 0.27 6.62 -4.07
C ARG A 27 0.43 5.74 -5.30
N LYS A 28 0.69 6.33 -6.46
CA LYS A 28 0.91 5.57 -7.69
C LYS A 28 2.15 4.70 -7.64
N ASN A 29 3.21 5.17 -6.97
CA ASN A 29 4.43 4.38 -6.82
C ASN A 29 4.16 3.07 -6.07
N PHE A 30 3.41 3.13 -4.98
CA PHE A 30 3.03 1.92 -4.25
C PHE A 30 2.16 1.00 -5.11
N MET A 31 1.16 1.58 -5.79
CA MET A 31 0.25 0.78 -6.62
C MET A 31 0.99 0.07 -7.74
N ARG A 32 1.90 0.75 -8.43
CA ARG A 32 2.70 0.15 -9.50
C ARG A 32 3.56 -0.99 -8.99
N TRP A 33 4.16 -0.80 -7.84
CA TRP A 33 5.01 -1.83 -7.25
C TRP A 33 4.21 -3.07 -6.88
N ILE A 34 3.04 -2.89 -6.29
CA ILE A 34 2.14 -3.99 -5.94
C ILE A 34 1.64 -4.69 -7.20
N ASP A 35 1.19 -3.92 -8.18
CA ASP A 35 0.64 -4.48 -9.43
C ASP A 35 1.71 -5.16 -10.29
N GLY A 36 2.97 -4.82 -10.10
CA GLY A 36 4.08 -5.48 -10.78
C GLY A 36 4.36 -6.89 -10.29
N ALA A 37 3.77 -7.30 -9.19
CA ALA A 37 3.94 -8.66 -8.68
C ALA A 37 3.20 -9.65 -9.58
N LYS A 38 3.92 -10.65 -10.08
CA LYS A 38 3.35 -11.66 -10.99
C LYS A 38 2.64 -12.79 -10.24
N ARG A 39 3.04 -13.06 -9.00
CA ARG A 39 2.48 -14.15 -8.21
C ARG A 39 1.61 -13.61 -7.09
N PRO A 40 0.51 -14.32 -6.75
CA PRO A 40 -0.36 -13.87 -5.66
C PRO A 40 0.35 -13.70 -4.33
N GLU A 41 1.27 -14.61 -3.99
CA GLU A 41 2.03 -14.52 -2.74
C GLU A 41 2.96 -13.31 -2.72
N THR A 42 3.55 -12.96 -3.86
CA THR A 42 4.39 -11.77 -3.96
C THR A 42 3.54 -10.51 -3.82
N ARG A 43 2.37 -10.49 -4.43
CA ARG A 43 1.43 -9.38 -4.32
C ARG A 43 1.01 -9.18 -2.87
N ALA A 44 0.63 -10.25 -2.18
CA ALA A 44 0.23 -10.18 -0.78
C ALA A 44 1.36 -9.65 0.10
N LYS A 45 2.58 -10.09 -0.14
CA LYS A 45 3.77 -9.63 0.58
C LYS A 45 4.02 -8.14 0.37
N ARG A 46 3.89 -7.68 -0.87
CA ARG A 46 4.08 -6.26 -1.20
C ARG A 46 3.00 -5.38 -0.59
N ILE A 47 1.76 -5.87 -0.54
CA ILE A 47 0.67 -5.17 0.13
C ILE A 47 0.97 -5.03 1.63
N ALA A 48 1.37 -6.12 2.28
CA ALA A 48 1.72 -6.10 3.69
C ALA A 48 2.87 -5.14 3.99
N GLU A 49 3.88 -5.13 3.14
CA GLU A 49 5.03 -4.21 3.28
C GLU A 49 4.61 -2.76 3.09
N THR A 50 3.71 -2.50 2.15
CA THR A 50 3.16 -1.16 1.93
C THR A 50 2.43 -0.67 3.17
N VAL A 51 1.56 -1.50 3.74
CA VAL A 51 0.81 -1.15 4.96
C VAL A 51 1.78 -0.86 6.11
N ALA A 52 2.80 -1.69 6.30
CA ALA A 52 3.79 -1.48 7.35
C ALA A 52 4.56 -0.17 7.17
N THR A 53 4.96 0.13 5.93
CA THR A 53 5.66 1.37 5.60
C THR A 53 4.80 2.59 5.92
N LEU A 54 3.55 2.57 5.50
CA LEU A 54 2.62 3.67 5.72
C LEU A 54 2.28 3.83 7.20
N LYS A 55 2.13 2.71 7.92
CA LYS A 55 1.88 2.74 9.35
C LYS A 55 3.02 3.43 10.10
N SER A 56 4.24 3.28 9.60
CA SER A 56 5.43 3.92 10.18
C SER A 56 5.54 5.41 9.82
N GLY A 57 4.64 5.92 8.99
CA GLY A 57 4.65 7.31 8.55
C GLY A 57 5.65 7.61 7.45
N LYS A 58 6.07 6.58 6.71
CA LYS A 58 6.98 6.73 5.58
C LYS A 58 6.19 6.75 4.28
N ARG A 59 6.56 7.66 3.38
CA ARG A 59 5.90 7.80 2.06
C ARG A 59 6.58 7.00 0.96
N GLU A 60 7.71 6.37 1.25
CA GLU A 60 8.47 5.53 0.33
C GLU A 60 9.02 4.32 1.05
N ARG A 61 9.22 3.25 0.29
CA ARG A 61 9.85 2.03 0.81
C ARG A 61 11.30 2.25 1.20
#